data_0243272bbe573e4933ff642a46278452
#
_entry.id   0243272bbe573e4933ff642a46278452
#
_cell.length_a   1.000
_cell.length_b   1.000
_cell.length_c   1.000
_cell.angle_alpha   90.00
_cell.angle_beta   90.00
_cell.angle_gamma   90.00
#
_symmetry.space_group_name_H-M   'P 1'
#
loop_
_entity.id
_entity.type
_entity.pdbx_description
1 polymer ?
#
loop_
_entity_poly.entity_id
_entity_poly.type
_entity_poly.pdbx_seq_one_letter_code
_entity_poly.pdbx_strand_id
1 'polypeptide(L)'
;MPETVVVDKLNLAGEVSVTWSGQVLRRSEHEVVLEAIFTHSSRDLGYVRMGPGDRFVEHYYTDRWYNVFAIYDAEDGLFKGWYCNITRPAEINDEPGGGLRVRAVDLALDYFRQPGGREFILDEEEFAALPLDAAEISAARAALAELRALAAAGQGPFAQ
;
A
#
# COMPACT_ATOMS: atom_id res chain seq x y z
N MET A 1 8.28 23.50 -4.34
CA MET A 1 8.12 22.45 -5.37
C MET A 1 7.78 21.13 -4.70
N PRO A 2 6.77 20.41 -5.17
CA PRO A 2 6.50 19.09 -4.62
C PRO A 2 7.67 18.14 -4.89
N GLU A 3 7.99 17.35 -3.89
CA GLU A 3 9.03 16.32 -4.02
C GLU A 3 8.44 15.11 -4.74
N THR A 4 9.12 14.64 -5.77
CA THR A 4 8.69 13.47 -6.53
C THR A 4 9.13 12.18 -5.84
N VAL A 5 8.39 11.10 -6.08
CA VAL A 5 8.70 9.78 -5.56
C VAL A 5 8.41 8.73 -6.60
N VAL A 6 9.33 7.78 -6.74
CA VAL A 6 9.14 6.57 -7.55
C VAL A 6 8.96 5.39 -6.63
N VAL A 7 7.94 4.58 -6.89
CA VAL A 7 7.64 3.38 -6.10
C VAL A 7 7.90 2.14 -6.95
N ASP A 8 8.71 1.23 -6.43
CA ASP A 8 8.93 -0.09 -7.01
C ASP A 8 8.27 -1.16 -6.13
N LYS A 9 7.33 -1.87 -6.68
CA LYS A 9 6.80 -3.10 -6.09
C LYS A 9 7.70 -4.25 -6.50
N LEU A 10 8.24 -4.97 -5.53
CA LEU A 10 9.20 -6.04 -5.76
C LEU A 10 8.58 -7.41 -5.46
N ASN A 11 9.05 -8.44 -6.15
CA ASN A 11 8.77 -9.84 -5.80
C ASN A 11 9.79 -10.34 -4.75
N LEU A 12 9.66 -11.59 -4.31
CA LEU A 12 10.55 -12.16 -3.29
C LEU A 12 12.02 -12.22 -3.73
N ALA A 13 12.28 -12.28 -5.04
CA ALA A 13 13.64 -12.26 -5.58
C ALA A 13 14.25 -10.86 -5.63
N GLY A 14 13.47 -9.83 -5.26
CA GLY A 14 13.91 -8.45 -5.32
C GLY A 14 13.80 -7.82 -6.72
N GLU A 15 13.10 -8.49 -7.63
CA GLU A 15 12.87 -7.99 -8.98
C GLU A 15 11.66 -7.07 -9.01
N VAL A 16 11.74 -6.00 -9.81
CA VAL A 16 10.64 -5.03 -9.97
C VAL A 16 9.51 -5.67 -10.77
N SER A 17 8.32 -5.73 -10.18
CA SER A 17 7.12 -6.20 -10.87
C SER A 17 6.28 -5.04 -11.41
N VAL A 18 6.18 -3.94 -10.67
CA VAL A 18 5.45 -2.72 -11.10
C VAL A 18 6.19 -1.50 -10.57
N THR A 19 6.23 -0.44 -11.37
CA THR A 19 6.77 0.86 -10.96
C THR A 19 5.76 1.95 -11.28
N TRP A 20 5.60 2.89 -10.36
CA TRP A 20 4.80 4.10 -10.59
C TRP A 20 5.40 5.28 -9.87
N SER A 21 4.88 6.47 -10.16
CA SER A 21 5.39 7.72 -9.60
C SER A 21 4.28 8.50 -8.91
N GLY A 22 4.67 9.35 -7.99
CA GLY A 22 3.77 10.24 -7.29
C GLY A 22 4.48 11.44 -6.72
N GLN A 23 3.80 12.14 -5.83
CA GLN A 23 4.31 13.32 -5.13
C GLN A 23 4.23 13.10 -3.63
N VAL A 24 5.30 13.45 -2.93
CA VAL A 24 5.36 13.34 -1.47
C VAL A 24 4.42 14.38 -0.85
N LEU A 25 3.51 13.92 0.01
CA LEU A 25 2.63 14.78 0.80
C LEU A 25 3.23 15.06 2.18
N ARG A 26 3.85 14.03 2.79
CA ARG A 26 4.41 14.12 4.13
C ARG A 26 5.49 13.07 4.29
N ARG A 27 6.53 13.37 5.04
CA ARG A 27 7.55 12.39 5.41
C ARG A 27 8.01 12.58 6.85
N SER A 28 8.36 11.49 7.49
CA SER A 28 8.93 11.44 8.83
C SER A 28 10.04 10.40 8.85
N GLU A 29 10.58 10.10 10.03
CA GLU A 29 11.72 9.16 10.15
C GLU A 29 11.40 7.77 9.57
N HIS A 30 10.18 7.26 9.79
CA HIS A 30 9.79 5.90 9.38
C HIS A 30 8.61 5.85 8.41
N GLU A 31 8.10 6.99 7.96
CA GLU A 31 6.92 7.03 7.12
C GLU A 31 7.08 8.00 5.95
N VAL A 32 6.57 7.61 4.79
CA VAL A 32 6.31 8.50 3.66
C VAL A 32 4.86 8.35 3.26
N VAL A 33 4.17 9.48 3.12
CA VAL A 33 2.83 9.55 2.56
C VAL A 33 2.94 10.26 1.23
N LEU A 34 2.43 9.65 0.18
CA LEU A 34 2.48 10.20 -1.17
C LEU A 34 1.12 10.16 -1.84
N GLU A 35 0.97 10.93 -2.89
CA GLU A 35 -0.19 10.91 -3.77
C GLU A 35 0.23 10.39 -5.14
N ALA A 36 -0.50 9.40 -5.65
CA ALA A 36 -0.32 8.89 -6.99
C ALA A 36 -1.67 8.82 -7.71
N ILE A 37 -1.65 9.01 -9.01
CA ILE A 37 -2.84 8.93 -9.84
C ILE A 37 -2.81 7.61 -10.60
N PHE A 38 -3.90 6.85 -10.50
CA PHE A 38 -4.02 5.56 -11.19
C PHE A 38 -4.05 5.79 -12.71
N THR A 39 -3.15 5.16 -13.43
CA THR A 39 -2.99 5.35 -14.89
C THR A 39 -3.30 4.09 -15.70
N HIS A 40 -3.56 2.97 -15.02
CA HIS A 40 -3.89 1.72 -15.69
C HIS A 40 -5.35 1.70 -16.13
N SER A 41 -5.71 0.74 -16.99
CA SER A 41 -7.11 0.54 -17.36
C SER A 41 -7.96 0.13 -16.16
N SER A 42 -9.27 0.42 -16.24
CA SER A 42 -10.20 0.12 -15.15
C SER A 42 -10.15 -1.34 -14.71
N ARG A 43 -10.18 -1.56 -13.40
CA ARG A 43 -10.23 -2.90 -12.80
C ARG A 43 -11.39 -2.94 -11.81
N ASP A 44 -12.32 -3.85 -12.03
CA ASP A 44 -13.40 -4.13 -11.09
C ASP A 44 -13.03 -5.39 -10.31
N LEU A 45 -12.74 -5.23 -9.02
CA LEU A 45 -12.36 -6.34 -8.15
C LEU A 45 -13.56 -6.91 -7.38
N GLY A 46 -14.77 -6.39 -7.65
CA GLY A 46 -16.00 -6.79 -6.97
C GLY A 46 -16.26 -5.96 -5.70
N TYR A 47 -15.28 -5.83 -4.84
CA TYR A 47 -15.36 -5.03 -3.61
C TYR A 47 -14.94 -3.57 -3.83
N VAL A 48 -14.21 -3.28 -4.89
CA VAL A 48 -13.83 -1.92 -5.31
C VAL A 48 -13.57 -1.89 -6.81
N ARG A 49 -13.83 -0.75 -7.43
CA ARG A 49 -13.44 -0.47 -8.81
C ARG A 49 -12.36 0.61 -8.80
N MET A 50 -11.25 0.32 -9.46
CA MET A 50 -10.15 1.26 -9.68
C MET A 50 -10.17 1.69 -11.14
N GLY A 51 -10.17 2.99 -11.40
CA GLY A 51 -10.20 3.52 -12.76
C GLY A 51 -9.16 4.61 -12.99
N PRO A 52 -8.84 4.89 -14.27
CA PRO A 52 -7.89 5.95 -14.61
C PRO A 52 -8.30 7.28 -14.00
N GLY A 53 -7.34 7.95 -13.37
CA GLY A 53 -7.56 9.23 -12.68
C GLY A 53 -7.93 9.09 -11.21
N ASP A 54 -8.21 7.90 -10.71
CA ASP A 54 -8.42 7.70 -9.28
C ASP A 54 -7.19 8.16 -8.51
N ARG A 55 -7.43 8.84 -7.38
CA ARG A 55 -6.36 9.36 -6.54
C ARG A 55 -6.07 8.37 -5.42
N PHE A 56 -4.82 7.95 -5.34
CA PHE A 56 -4.33 7.06 -4.29
C PHE A 56 -3.47 7.86 -3.33
N VAL A 57 -3.82 7.86 -2.05
CA VAL A 57 -2.95 8.38 -0.99
C VAL A 57 -2.30 7.15 -0.35
N GLU A 58 -0.99 7.04 -0.54
CA GLU A 58 -0.23 5.84 -0.20
C GLU A 58 0.68 6.10 0.99
N HIS A 59 0.55 5.26 2.02
CA HIS A 59 1.36 5.31 3.24
C HIS A 59 2.36 4.16 3.23
N TYR A 60 3.66 4.48 3.29
CA TYR A 60 4.76 3.50 3.34
C TYR A 60 5.53 3.64 4.63
N TYR A 61 5.98 2.51 5.18
CA TYR A 61 6.66 2.44 6.47
C TYR A 61 7.95 1.64 6.37
N THR A 62 9.01 2.13 7.00
CA THR A 62 10.31 1.43 7.07
C THR A 62 10.38 0.47 8.26
N ASP A 63 9.43 0.55 9.19
CA ASP A 63 9.39 -0.23 10.43
C ASP A 63 8.13 -1.07 10.59
N ARG A 64 7.35 -1.26 9.53
CA ARG A 64 6.12 -2.04 9.55
C ARG A 64 6.02 -2.91 8.30
N TRP A 65 5.29 -4.02 8.41
CA TRP A 65 5.16 -5.02 7.36
C TRP A 65 3.90 -4.81 6.50
N TYR A 66 3.59 -3.55 6.21
CA TYR A 66 2.44 -3.22 5.34
C TYR A 66 2.57 -1.82 4.75
N ASN A 67 1.79 -1.57 3.72
CA ASN A 67 1.46 -0.22 3.27
C ASN A 67 -0.06 -0.07 3.16
N VAL A 68 -0.55 1.16 3.11
CA VAL A 68 -1.98 1.46 3.08
C VAL A 68 -2.27 2.48 1.97
N PHE A 69 -3.19 2.13 1.08
CA PHE A 69 -3.63 3.00 0.00
C PHE A 69 -5.07 3.45 0.25
N ALA A 70 -5.29 4.73 0.51
CA ALA A 70 -6.63 5.31 0.54
C ALA A 70 -7.00 5.73 -0.90
N ILE A 71 -8.13 5.26 -1.41
CA ILE A 71 -8.52 5.41 -2.81
C ILE A 71 -9.70 6.36 -2.92
N TYR A 72 -9.58 7.36 -3.80
CA TYR A 72 -10.61 8.37 -4.06
C TYR A 72 -10.97 8.35 -5.54
N ASP A 73 -12.27 8.46 -5.83
CA ASP A 73 -12.81 8.41 -7.19
C ASP A 73 -12.33 9.61 -8.04
N ALA A 74 -11.99 9.34 -9.31
CA ALA A 74 -11.51 10.35 -10.25
C ALA A 74 -12.54 11.44 -10.55
N GLU A 75 -13.82 11.10 -10.58
CA GLU A 75 -14.88 12.01 -11.02
C GLU A 75 -15.46 12.83 -9.87
N ASP A 76 -15.88 12.18 -8.79
CA ASP A 76 -16.60 12.82 -7.70
C ASP A 76 -15.76 13.03 -6.44
N GLY A 77 -14.53 12.48 -6.39
CA GLY A 77 -13.65 12.58 -5.24
C GLY A 77 -14.09 11.78 -4.03
N LEU A 78 -15.13 10.94 -4.16
CA LEU A 78 -15.63 10.16 -3.04
C LEU A 78 -14.64 9.05 -2.66
N PHE A 79 -14.55 8.81 -1.38
CA PHE A 79 -13.67 7.78 -0.83
C PHE A 79 -14.19 6.39 -1.17
N LYS A 80 -13.32 5.53 -1.71
CA LYS A 80 -13.67 4.16 -2.16
C LYS A 80 -13.24 3.08 -1.17
N GLY A 81 -12.35 3.37 -0.25
CA GLY A 81 -11.85 2.40 0.72
C GLY A 81 -10.34 2.41 0.85
N TRP A 82 -9.85 1.54 1.73
CA TRP A 82 -8.41 1.34 1.95
C TRP A 82 -7.98 -0.01 1.40
N TYR A 83 -6.99 0.02 0.52
CA TYR A 83 -6.32 -1.18 0.02
C TYR A 83 -4.95 -1.29 0.71
N CYS A 84 -4.73 -2.38 1.42
CA CYS A 84 -3.52 -2.59 2.21
C CYS A 84 -2.77 -3.80 1.71
N ASN A 85 -1.47 -3.64 1.44
CA ASN A 85 -0.60 -4.72 1.03
C ASN A 85 0.26 -5.14 2.22
N ILE A 86 0.35 -6.45 2.49
CA ILE A 86 1.34 -6.99 3.41
C ILE A 86 2.65 -7.11 2.65
N THR A 87 3.68 -6.48 3.19
CA THR A 87 5.01 -6.40 2.56
C THR A 87 6.09 -6.56 3.62
N ARG A 88 7.33 -6.78 3.20
CA ARG A 88 8.46 -6.51 4.09
C ARG A 88 8.53 -5.01 4.34
N PRO A 89 9.19 -4.54 5.42
CA PRO A 89 9.39 -3.11 5.63
C PRO A 89 9.97 -2.43 4.39
N ALA A 90 9.42 -1.27 4.02
CA ALA A 90 9.86 -0.57 2.83
C ALA A 90 11.27 0.01 3.00
N GLU A 91 12.00 0.07 1.89
CA GLU A 91 13.24 0.82 1.79
C GLU A 91 12.92 2.17 1.15
N ILE A 92 13.30 3.26 1.81
CA ILE A 92 13.05 4.62 1.34
C ILE A 92 14.38 5.34 1.28
N ASN A 93 14.80 5.74 0.09
CA ASN A 93 16.09 6.39 -0.14
C ASN A 93 15.94 7.61 -1.03
N ASP A 94 16.88 8.54 -0.88
CA ASP A 94 16.98 9.68 -1.79
C ASP A 94 17.47 9.20 -3.15
N GLU A 95 16.90 9.78 -4.22
CA GLU A 95 17.33 9.51 -5.59
C GLU A 95 18.46 10.46 -5.99
N PRO A 96 19.46 9.98 -6.74
CA PRO A 96 20.41 10.85 -7.40
C PRO A 96 19.65 11.78 -8.36
N GLY A 97 19.85 13.08 -8.22
CA GLY A 97 19.13 14.06 -9.03
C GLY A 97 17.86 14.60 -8.41
N GLY A 98 17.47 14.14 -7.23
CA GLY A 98 16.34 14.63 -6.46
C GLY A 98 15.17 13.66 -6.40
N GLY A 99 14.33 13.85 -5.38
CA GLY A 99 13.19 13.00 -5.11
C GLY A 99 13.54 11.76 -4.29
N LEU A 100 12.54 10.90 -4.11
CA LEU A 100 12.64 9.68 -3.32
C LEU A 100 12.39 8.44 -4.18
N ARG A 101 12.93 7.32 -3.73
CA ARG A 101 12.57 5.99 -4.22
C ARG A 101 12.10 5.13 -3.05
N VAL A 102 10.92 4.55 -3.19
CA VAL A 102 10.34 3.60 -2.25
C VAL A 102 10.37 2.22 -2.90
N ARG A 103 10.88 1.22 -2.18
CA ARG A 103 10.93 -0.17 -2.66
C ARG A 103 10.31 -1.06 -1.61
N ALA A 104 9.33 -1.87 -2.00
CA ALA A 104 8.62 -2.77 -1.08
C ALA A 104 8.46 -4.16 -1.70
N VAL A 105 8.88 -5.18 -0.95
CA VAL A 105 8.71 -6.58 -1.34
C VAL A 105 7.30 -7.02 -0.96
N ASP A 106 6.48 -7.33 -1.96
CA ASP A 106 5.10 -7.77 -1.77
C ASP A 106 5.05 -9.23 -1.32
N LEU A 107 4.22 -9.52 -0.31
CA LEU A 107 4.02 -10.86 0.23
C LEU A 107 2.67 -11.47 -0.14
N ALA A 108 2.02 -10.94 -1.16
CA ALA A 108 0.75 -11.41 -1.74
C ALA A 108 -0.48 -11.19 -0.85
N LEU A 109 -0.39 -11.34 0.46
CA LEU A 109 -1.52 -11.18 1.37
C LEU A 109 -1.99 -9.73 1.39
N ASP A 110 -3.27 -9.51 1.10
CA ASP A 110 -3.86 -8.18 1.04
C ASP A 110 -5.08 -8.05 1.94
N TYR A 111 -5.38 -6.82 2.33
CA TYR A 111 -6.55 -6.48 3.14
C TYR A 111 -7.24 -5.27 2.51
N PHE A 112 -8.55 -5.37 2.30
CA PHE A 112 -9.35 -4.25 1.83
C PHE A 112 -10.47 -3.94 2.82
N ARG A 113 -10.68 -2.64 3.10
CA ARG A 113 -11.79 -2.18 3.92
C ARG A 113 -12.62 -1.16 3.15
N GLN A 114 -13.91 -1.43 2.99
CA GLN A 114 -14.86 -0.50 2.38
C GLN A 114 -15.17 0.68 3.32
N PRO A 115 -15.63 1.82 2.79
CA PRO A 115 -16.00 2.96 3.63
C PRO A 115 -16.99 2.65 4.74
N GLY A 116 -17.90 1.71 4.49
CA GLY A 116 -18.89 1.25 5.46
C GLY A 116 -18.38 0.28 6.53
N GLY A 117 -17.10 -0.13 6.44
CA GLY A 117 -16.46 -0.99 7.41
C GLY A 117 -16.41 -2.47 7.06
N ARG A 118 -16.94 -2.88 5.91
CA ARG A 118 -16.84 -4.26 5.46
C ARG A 118 -15.40 -4.59 5.07
N GLU A 119 -14.90 -5.73 5.55
CA GLU A 119 -13.51 -6.15 5.37
C GLU A 119 -13.39 -7.34 4.43
N PHE A 120 -12.26 -7.41 3.71
CA PHE A 120 -11.90 -8.52 2.83
C PHE A 120 -10.42 -8.84 3.04
N ILE A 121 -10.14 -10.12 3.27
CA ILE A 121 -8.76 -10.64 3.32
C ILE A 121 -8.56 -11.40 2.01
N LEU A 122 -7.51 -11.05 1.27
CA LEU A 122 -7.29 -11.47 -0.11
C LEU A 122 -6.00 -12.25 -0.25
N ASP A 123 -6.02 -13.21 -1.19
CA ASP A 123 -4.83 -13.97 -1.62
C ASP A 123 -4.13 -14.75 -0.50
N GLU A 124 -4.91 -15.28 0.45
CA GLU A 124 -4.38 -16.11 1.53
C GLU A 124 -3.70 -17.38 1.00
N GLU A 125 -4.24 -17.98 -0.06
CA GLU A 125 -3.65 -19.18 -0.68
C GLU A 125 -2.31 -18.86 -1.34
N GLU A 126 -2.23 -17.74 -2.05
CA GLU A 126 -0.99 -17.28 -2.67
C GLU A 126 0.08 -17.00 -1.62
N PHE A 127 -0.30 -16.33 -0.53
CA PHE A 127 0.60 -16.10 0.61
C PHE A 127 1.10 -17.40 1.21
N ALA A 128 0.20 -18.37 1.43
CA ALA A 128 0.57 -19.66 2.00
C ALA A 128 1.54 -20.47 1.13
N ALA A 129 1.53 -20.21 -0.19
CA ALA A 129 2.42 -20.89 -1.14
C ALA A 129 3.81 -20.25 -1.24
N LEU A 130 4.04 -19.07 -0.65
CA LEU A 130 5.33 -18.38 -0.72
C LEU A 130 6.38 -19.10 0.15
N PRO A 131 7.64 -19.17 -0.31
CA PRO A 131 8.72 -19.79 0.45
C PRO A 131 9.27 -18.87 1.55
N LEU A 132 8.44 -18.57 2.54
CA LEU A 132 8.78 -17.71 3.67
C LEU A 132 9.18 -18.57 4.87
N ASP A 133 10.08 -18.04 5.70
CA ASP A 133 10.40 -18.69 6.98
C ASP A 133 9.32 -18.39 8.04
N ALA A 134 9.40 -19.08 9.18
CA ALA A 134 8.41 -18.94 10.25
C ALA A 134 8.36 -17.51 10.81
N ALA A 135 9.48 -16.83 10.89
CA ALA A 135 9.54 -15.44 11.41
C ALA A 135 8.84 -14.47 10.46
N GLU A 136 9.03 -14.63 9.16
CA GLU A 136 8.37 -13.78 8.15
C GLU A 136 6.86 -14.04 8.13
N ILE A 137 6.43 -15.28 8.20
CA ILE A 137 5.01 -15.64 8.27
C ILE A 137 4.37 -15.01 9.51
N SER A 138 5.03 -15.12 10.65
CA SER A 138 4.56 -14.51 11.92
C SER A 138 4.45 -12.98 11.80
N ALA A 139 5.46 -12.32 11.24
CA ALA A 139 5.46 -10.87 11.05
C ALA A 139 4.34 -10.43 10.11
N ALA A 140 4.11 -11.15 9.02
CA ALA A 140 3.05 -10.85 8.06
C ALA A 140 1.66 -10.99 8.70
N ARG A 141 1.43 -12.05 9.48
CA ARG A 141 0.15 -12.25 10.16
C ARG A 141 -0.08 -11.23 11.26
N ALA A 142 0.96 -10.85 12.00
CA ALA A 142 0.88 -9.77 13.00
C ALA A 142 0.55 -8.43 12.34
N ALA A 143 1.11 -8.16 11.15
CA ALA A 143 0.81 -6.98 10.36
C ALA A 143 -0.66 -6.92 9.95
N LEU A 144 -1.23 -8.02 9.49
CA LEU A 144 -2.65 -8.10 9.16
C LEU A 144 -3.52 -7.80 10.38
N ALA A 145 -3.19 -8.38 11.53
CA ALA A 145 -3.93 -8.14 12.77
C ALA A 145 -3.85 -6.66 13.20
N GLU A 146 -2.67 -6.05 13.07
CA GLU A 146 -2.48 -4.63 13.37
C GLU A 146 -3.31 -3.74 12.46
N LEU A 147 -3.30 -4.01 11.15
CA LEU A 147 -4.10 -3.26 10.16
C LEU A 147 -5.59 -3.30 10.52
N ARG A 148 -6.11 -4.47 10.83
CA ARG A 148 -7.52 -4.65 11.20
C ARG A 148 -7.87 -3.87 12.46
N ALA A 149 -7.01 -3.90 13.46
CA ALA A 149 -7.22 -3.17 14.72
C ALA A 149 -7.19 -1.66 14.50
N LEU A 150 -6.21 -1.15 13.75
CA LEU A 150 -6.12 0.28 13.42
C LEU A 150 -7.33 0.75 12.61
N ALA A 151 -7.75 -0.04 11.64
CA ALA A 151 -8.89 0.29 10.78
C ALA A 151 -10.19 0.36 11.60
N ALA A 152 -10.42 -0.62 12.48
CA ALA A 152 -11.60 -0.63 13.34
C ALA A 152 -11.63 0.55 14.31
N ALA A 153 -10.47 1.01 14.78
CA ALA A 153 -10.35 2.14 15.69
C ALA A 153 -10.29 3.49 14.98
N GLY A 154 -10.20 3.54 13.65
CA GLY A 154 -10.03 4.77 12.88
C GLY A 154 -8.73 5.49 13.21
N GLN A 155 -7.64 4.77 13.43
CA GLN A 155 -6.35 5.30 13.84
C GLN A 155 -5.31 5.19 12.74
N GLY A 156 -4.19 5.96 12.87
CA GLY A 156 -3.11 5.96 11.91
C GLY A 156 -3.60 6.34 10.51
N PRO A 157 -3.23 5.57 9.46
CA PRO A 157 -3.65 5.88 8.09
C PRO A 157 -5.16 5.74 7.87
N PHE A 158 -5.90 5.18 8.81
CA PHE A 158 -7.36 5.04 8.75
C PHE A 158 -8.11 6.18 9.43
N ALA A 159 -7.42 7.16 9.95
CA ALA A 159 -8.03 8.37 10.50
C ALA A 159 -8.50 9.26 9.35
N GLN A 160 -9.74 9.71 9.40
CA GLN A 160 -10.34 10.63 8.42
C GLN A 160 -11.09 11.77 9.11
#